data_4883816ae21acf102fc825f24dd6ebb1
#
_entry.id   4883816ae21acf102fc825f24dd6ebb1
#
_cell.length_a   1.000
_cell.length_b   1.000
_cell.length_c   1.000
_cell.angle_alpha   90.00
_cell.angle_beta   90.00
_cell.angle_gamma   90.00
#
_symmetry.space_group_name_H-M   'P 1'
#
loop_
_entity.id
_entity.type
_entity.pdbx_description
1 polymer ?
#
loop_
_entity_poly.entity_id
_entity_poly.type
_entity_poly.pdbx_seq_one_letter_code
_entity_poly.pdbx_strand_id
1 'polypeptide(L)'
;MAQGEASTAGFGRGFLTDIWYFVALSRDLKAGAMRRLEILGQPVLLGRGPDGAPVALHDVCPHRAAPLSAGRFVREPGGAVSVECPYHGWRFGVDGRCAAIPSLTDEQAFDIGRIGVRRYPVAESQGLVFLWMAGDARERGDDAGEPTQPPPVFPGVVGGGPKLVLAMDFDAHIDHAVVGLMDPAHGPFVHQQWWWRSRTSMHAKAKRFEPRPEGFAMTRHPPSTNSRAYLLLGGRPETEITFRLPGLRWEHVIVGKRQVLSLTCLTPLTATSTRITQVLWSDHPMVSLLGPLVREGAKRFLRQDGDMVNLQNQGLKYDPSMIWIDDADRQARWYQALKREWSASRREGRAFVNPVPPSTLRWTS
;
A
#
# COMPACT_ATOMS: atom_id res chain seq x y z
N MET A 1 -35.51 -1.43 6.57
CA MET A 1 -34.79 -2.29 7.52
C MET A 1 -33.94 -3.23 6.68
N ALA A 2 -32.75 -2.82 6.31
CA ALA A 2 -31.74 -3.69 5.69
C ALA A 2 -30.65 -3.85 6.73
N GLN A 3 -30.58 -5.03 7.30
CA GLN A 3 -29.53 -5.47 8.20
C GLN A 3 -28.22 -5.42 7.43
N GLY A 4 -27.20 -4.83 8.05
CA GLY A 4 -25.86 -4.77 7.52
C GLY A 4 -25.30 -6.18 7.35
N GLU A 5 -25.32 -6.68 6.14
CA GLU A 5 -24.43 -7.76 5.72
C GLU A 5 -23.01 -7.23 5.85
N ALA A 6 -22.27 -7.78 6.81
CA ALA A 6 -20.83 -7.62 6.89
C ALA A 6 -20.25 -7.91 5.50
N SER A 7 -19.75 -6.89 4.85
CA SER A 7 -19.28 -6.91 3.47
C SER A 7 -18.20 -7.97 3.32
N THR A 8 -18.58 -9.14 2.82
CA THR A 8 -17.62 -10.02 2.15
C THR A 8 -17.05 -9.20 1.00
N ALA A 9 -15.78 -8.84 1.08
CA ALA A 9 -15.14 -7.95 0.13
C ALA A 9 -15.24 -8.49 -1.30
N GLY A 10 -16.32 -8.13 -2.00
CA GLY A 10 -16.50 -8.38 -3.44
C GLY A 10 -15.43 -7.59 -4.23
N PHE A 11 -15.19 -7.99 -5.49
CA PHE A 11 -14.30 -7.26 -6.37
C PHE A 11 -14.84 -5.83 -6.59
N GLY A 12 -13.97 -4.83 -6.44
CA GLY A 12 -14.35 -3.41 -6.51
C GLY A 12 -15.08 -2.88 -5.27
N ARG A 13 -15.16 -3.65 -4.19
CA ARG A 13 -15.87 -3.27 -2.97
C ARG A 13 -15.11 -3.69 -1.72
N GLY A 14 -15.19 -2.86 -0.67
CA GLY A 14 -14.59 -3.11 0.64
C GLY A 14 -13.07 -3.21 0.58
N PHE A 15 -12.46 -3.25 1.74
CA PHE A 15 -11.01 -3.28 1.91
C PHE A 15 -10.61 -4.51 2.72
N LEU A 16 -9.37 -4.95 2.54
CA LEU A 16 -8.77 -5.91 3.45
C LEU A 16 -8.44 -5.22 4.76
N THR A 17 -8.72 -5.89 5.86
CA THR A 17 -8.35 -5.46 7.22
C THR A 17 -7.44 -6.50 7.86
N ASP A 18 -6.90 -6.17 9.03
CA ASP A 18 -5.92 -6.98 9.74
C ASP A 18 -4.66 -7.23 8.88
N ILE A 19 -4.21 -6.17 8.23
CA ILE A 19 -3.07 -6.19 7.31
C ILE A 19 -2.33 -4.85 7.30
N TRP A 20 -1.05 -4.89 6.96
CA TRP A 20 -0.20 -3.72 6.82
C TRP A 20 -0.39 -3.01 5.48
N TYR A 21 -0.61 -1.70 5.52
CA TYR A 21 -0.60 -0.81 4.36
C TYR A 21 0.59 0.13 4.41
N PHE A 22 1.29 0.29 3.31
CA PHE A 22 2.31 1.33 3.16
C PHE A 22 1.66 2.71 3.17
N VAL A 23 2.26 3.67 3.91
CA VAL A 23 1.69 5.03 4.02
C VAL A 23 2.71 6.14 3.83
N ALA A 24 4.00 5.88 4.03
CA ALA A 24 5.04 6.92 3.95
C ALA A 24 6.45 6.34 3.81
N LEU A 25 7.39 7.19 3.45
CA LEU A 25 8.81 6.92 3.71
C LEU A 25 9.18 7.45 5.10
N SER A 26 10.00 6.71 5.85
CA SER A 26 10.48 7.13 7.17
C SER A 26 11.14 8.50 7.16
N ARG A 27 11.92 8.81 6.10
CA ARG A 27 12.61 10.10 5.94
C ARG A 27 11.68 11.31 5.78
N ASP A 28 10.44 11.08 5.32
CA ASP A 28 9.45 12.14 5.08
C ASP A 28 8.64 12.45 6.36
N LEU A 29 8.84 11.66 7.42
CA LEU A 29 8.18 11.81 8.71
C LEU A 29 9.19 12.36 9.73
N LYS A 30 9.32 13.68 9.79
CA LYS A 30 10.28 14.36 10.66
C LYS A 30 9.81 14.35 12.12
N ALA A 31 10.74 14.29 13.06
CA ALA A 31 10.43 14.39 14.49
C ALA A 31 9.67 15.69 14.80
N GLY A 32 8.64 15.59 15.62
CA GLY A 32 7.73 16.68 16.00
C GLY A 32 6.72 17.06 14.89
N ALA A 33 6.76 16.42 13.71
CA ALA A 33 5.82 16.72 12.63
C ALA A 33 4.63 15.74 12.63
N MET A 34 3.48 16.27 12.24
CA MET A 34 2.24 15.52 12.02
C MET A 34 1.67 15.86 10.64
N ARG A 35 0.95 14.93 10.05
CA ARG A 35 0.18 15.16 8.83
C ARG A 35 -1.09 14.33 8.82
N ARG A 36 -2.10 14.83 8.14
CA ARG A 36 -3.31 14.08 7.84
C ARG A 36 -3.08 13.11 6.69
N LEU A 37 -3.59 11.91 6.84
CA LEU A 37 -3.76 10.92 5.78
C LEU A 37 -5.23 10.56 5.69
N GLU A 38 -5.63 10.05 4.53
CA GLU A 38 -6.84 9.27 4.38
C GLU A 38 -6.45 7.87 3.94
N ILE A 39 -6.97 6.85 4.60
CA ILE A 39 -6.71 5.44 4.28
C ILE A 39 -7.95 4.61 4.60
N LEU A 40 -8.40 3.79 3.64
CA LEU A 40 -9.64 3.01 3.74
C LEU A 40 -10.87 3.90 4.06
N GLY A 41 -10.88 5.17 3.62
CA GLY A 41 -11.91 6.14 3.96
C GLY A 41 -11.85 6.66 5.41
N GLN A 42 -10.79 6.38 6.15
CA GLN A 42 -10.62 6.82 7.52
C GLN A 42 -9.59 7.97 7.59
N PRO A 43 -9.88 9.06 8.29
CA PRO A 43 -8.92 10.12 8.54
C PRO A 43 -7.93 9.65 9.61
N VAL A 44 -6.64 9.71 9.30
CA VAL A 44 -5.56 9.31 10.19
C VAL A 44 -4.54 10.42 10.33
N LEU A 45 -4.25 10.81 11.57
CA LEU A 45 -3.06 11.55 11.92
C LEU A 45 -1.88 10.58 11.86
N LEU A 46 -0.89 10.84 11.02
CA LEU A 46 0.40 10.19 11.04
C LEU A 46 1.46 11.20 11.47
N GLY A 47 2.21 10.89 12.49
CA GLY A 47 3.24 11.77 13.01
C GLY A 47 4.47 11.03 13.51
N ARG A 48 5.50 11.78 13.86
CA ARG A 48 6.64 11.30 14.61
C ARG A 48 6.79 12.17 15.85
N GLY A 49 6.67 11.55 17.01
CA GLY A 49 6.84 12.24 18.27
C GLY A 49 8.20 12.93 18.39
N PRO A 50 8.34 13.87 19.31
CA PRO A 50 9.64 14.51 19.60
C PRO A 50 10.67 13.53 20.20
N ASP A 51 10.26 12.34 20.59
CA ASP A 51 11.07 11.20 21.01
C ASP A 51 11.57 10.33 19.83
N GLY A 52 11.10 10.62 18.61
CA GLY A 52 11.45 9.90 17.40
C GLY A 52 10.52 8.71 17.09
N ALA A 53 9.58 8.36 17.95
CA ALA A 53 8.65 7.27 17.71
C ALA A 53 7.55 7.66 16.70
N PRO A 54 7.21 6.78 15.74
CA PRO A 54 6.07 7.01 14.86
C PRO A 54 4.76 6.84 15.62
N VAL A 55 3.76 7.69 15.34
CA VAL A 55 2.45 7.74 15.99
C VAL A 55 1.37 7.82 14.93
N ALA A 56 0.28 7.06 15.12
CA ALA A 56 -0.90 7.18 14.29
C ALA A 56 -2.18 7.08 15.12
N LEU A 57 -3.04 8.09 14.97
CA LEU A 57 -4.30 8.21 15.67
C LEU A 57 -5.43 8.53 14.69
N HIS A 58 -6.66 8.22 15.06
CA HIS A 58 -7.83 8.72 14.33
C HIS A 58 -7.86 10.25 14.38
N ASP A 59 -7.85 10.89 13.21
CA ASP A 59 -7.63 12.33 13.05
C ASP A 59 -8.93 13.15 13.24
N VAL A 60 -9.69 12.80 14.27
CA VAL A 60 -10.93 13.51 14.63
C VAL A 60 -11.02 13.62 16.15
N CYS A 61 -10.96 14.84 16.65
CA CYS A 61 -11.16 15.12 18.08
C CYS A 61 -12.63 14.81 18.47
N PRO A 62 -12.89 13.95 19.47
CA PRO A 62 -14.25 13.55 19.85
C PRO A 62 -15.08 14.71 20.45
N HIS A 63 -14.45 15.80 20.83
CA HIS A 63 -15.15 16.97 21.38
C HIS A 63 -15.97 17.69 20.30
N ARG A 64 -15.32 18.18 19.24
CA ARG A 64 -15.99 18.95 18.15
C ARG A 64 -15.37 18.69 16.77
N ALA A 65 -14.92 17.48 16.53
CA ALA A 65 -14.46 16.97 15.24
C ALA A 65 -13.29 17.73 14.59
N ALA A 66 -12.57 18.59 15.33
CA ALA A 66 -11.38 19.23 14.79
C ALA A 66 -10.31 18.17 14.48
N PRO A 67 -9.57 18.28 13.37
CA PRO A 67 -8.48 17.36 13.07
C PRO A 67 -7.34 17.54 14.08
N LEU A 68 -6.92 16.44 14.70
CA LEU A 68 -5.82 16.43 15.67
C LEU A 68 -4.48 16.74 14.99
N SER A 69 -4.33 16.38 13.73
CA SER A 69 -3.14 16.67 12.92
C SER A 69 -2.87 18.17 12.69
N ALA A 70 -3.88 19.01 12.88
CA ALA A 70 -3.75 20.47 12.85
C ALA A 70 -3.26 21.06 14.19
N GLY A 71 -3.12 20.22 15.21
CA GLY A 71 -2.61 20.59 16.51
C GLY A 71 -1.09 20.44 16.63
N ARG A 72 -0.61 20.03 17.80
CA ARG A 72 0.83 19.87 18.06
C ARG A 72 1.11 18.73 19.02
N PHE A 73 2.33 18.23 19.00
CA PHE A 73 2.83 17.39 20.08
C PHE A 73 3.13 18.22 21.33
N VAL A 74 2.81 17.67 22.49
CA VAL A 74 3.08 18.23 23.80
C VAL A 74 3.80 17.17 24.64
N ARG A 75 4.77 17.61 25.47
CA ARG A 75 5.35 16.77 26.51
C ARG A 75 4.55 16.97 27.79
N GLU A 76 4.04 15.87 28.32
CA GLU A 76 3.33 15.88 29.60
C GLU A 76 4.32 15.91 30.78
N PRO A 77 3.86 16.37 31.98
CA PRO A 77 4.59 16.12 33.21
C PRO A 77 4.92 14.63 33.34
N GLY A 78 6.20 14.29 33.52
CA GLY A 78 6.64 12.90 33.52
C GLY A 78 7.20 12.40 32.17
N GLY A 79 7.20 13.23 31.12
CA GLY A 79 7.91 13.00 29.85
C GLY A 79 7.11 12.29 28.78
N ALA A 80 5.91 11.82 29.06
CA ALA A 80 5.02 11.24 28.05
C ALA A 80 4.70 12.24 26.93
N VAL A 81 4.40 11.73 25.73
CA VAL A 81 4.05 12.54 24.56
C VAL A 81 2.56 12.43 24.31
N SER A 82 1.91 13.57 24.11
CA SER A 82 0.50 13.65 23.69
C SER A 82 0.33 14.56 22.47
N VAL A 83 -0.82 14.44 21.82
CA VAL A 83 -1.28 15.32 20.74
C VAL A 83 -2.33 16.26 21.32
N GLU A 84 -2.10 17.57 21.23
CA GLU A 84 -3.02 18.61 21.66
C GLU A 84 -3.92 19.05 20.51
N CYS A 85 -5.23 18.96 20.72
CA CYS A 85 -6.23 19.43 19.77
C CYS A 85 -6.16 20.97 19.64
N PRO A 86 -6.14 21.53 18.41
CA PRO A 86 -5.96 22.97 18.22
C PRO A 86 -7.17 23.80 18.66
N TYR A 87 -8.33 23.16 18.89
CA TYR A 87 -9.56 23.91 19.17
C TYR A 87 -9.73 24.24 20.68
N HIS A 88 -9.67 23.24 21.55
CA HIS A 88 -9.88 23.44 23.00
C HIS A 88 -8.77 22.84 23.88
N GLY A 89 -7.63 22.48 23.28
CA GLY A 89 -6.49 21.98 24.00
C GLY A 89 -6.64 20.57 24.60
N TRP A 90 -7.68 19.79 24.21
CA TRP A 90 -7.79 18.41 24.65
C TRP A 90 -6.58 17.64 24.20
N ARG A 91 -5.99 16.83 25.09
CA ARG A 91 -4.78 16.09 24.80
C ARG A 91 -5.03 14.60 24.77
N PHE A 92 -4.45 13.95 23.79
CA PHE A 92 -4.54 12.50 23.61
C PHE A 92 -3.15 11.90 23.58
N GLY A 93 -2.90 10.90 24.42
CA GLY A 93 -1.66 10.15 24.45
C GLY A 93 -1.41 9.43 23.12
N VAL A 94 -0.19 8.96 22.91
CA VAL A 94 0.15 8.13 21.72
C VAL A 94 -0.60 6.79 21.69
N ASP A 95 -1.17 6.38 22.82
CA ASP A 95 -2.08 5.23 22.96
C ASP A 95 -3.54 5.57 22.58
N GLY A 96 -3.84 6.84 22.30
CA GLY A 96 -5.16 7.34 21.94
C GLY A 96 -6.04 7.73 23.13
N ARG A 97 -5.64 7.50 24.37
CA ARG A 97 -6.42 7.87 25.57
C ARG A 97 -6.35 9.37 25.83
N CYS A 98 -7.44 9.93 26.35
CA CYS A 98 -7.45 11.32 26.76
C CYS A 98 -6.53 11.51 27.98
N ALA A 99 -5.54 12.39 27.83
CA ALA A 99 -4.57 12.72 28.87
C ALA A 99 -4.95 13.98 29.67
N ALA A 100 -5.63 14.94 29.01
CA ALA A 100 -6.04 16.18 29.69
C ALA A 100 -7.18 16.89 28.95
N ILE A 101 -8.02 17.56 29.74
CA ILE A 101 -9.06 18.48 29.26
C ILE A 101 -8.85 19.79 30.03
N PRO A 102 -8.15 20.80 29.44
CA PRO A 102 -7.76 22.00 30.15
C PRO A 102 -8.90 22.87 30.72
N SER A 103 -10.12 22.69 30.21
CA SER A 103 -11.30 23.43 30.67
C SER A 103 -11.96 22.82 31.89
N LEU A 104 -11.54 21.64 32.36
CA LEU A 104 -12.07 21.08 33.62
C LEU A 104 -11.43 21.78 34.81
N THR A 105 -12.26 22.07 35.84
CA THR A 105 -11.81 22.56 37.15
C THR A 105 -11.68 21.38 38.12
N ASP A 106 -10.88 21.54 39.16
CA ASP A 106 -10.64 20.50 40.18
C ASP A 106 -11.92 20.01 40.86
N GLU A 107 -12.98 20.82 40.84
CA GLU A 107 -14.27 20.52 41.45
C GLU A 107 -15.16 19.65 40.56
N GLN A 108 -14.82 19.49 39.29
CA GLN A 108 -15.60 18.72 38.32
C GLN A 108 -15.17 17.25 38.34
N ALA A 109 -16.03 16.40 38.90
CA ALA A 109 -15.83 14.94 38.86
C ALA A 109 -16.14 14.37 37.46
N PHE A 110 -15.22 14.55 36.49
CA PHE A 110 -15.37 14.05 35.15
C PHE A 110 -14.28 13.00 34.81
N ASP A 111 -14.72 11.80 34.47
CA ASP A 111 -13.81 10.70 34.15
C ASP A 111 -13.32 10.80 32.70
N ILE A 112 -12.15 11.41 32.51
CA ILE A 112 -11.52 11.54 31.20
C ILE A 112 -11.00 10.19 30.63
N GLY A 113 -10.85 9.19 31.51
CA GLY A 113 -10.35 7.84 31.11
C GLY A 113 -11.28 7.09 30.15
N ARG A 114 -12.55 7.51 30.07
CA ARG A 114 -13.54 6.97 29.11
C ARG A 114 -13.46 7.61 27.73
N ILE A 115 -12.64 8.63 27.57
CA ILE A 115 -12.51 9.36 26.32
C ILE A 115 -11.22 8.90 25.63
N GLY A 116 -11.33 8.65 24.33
CA GLY A 116 -10.16 8.31 23.51
C GLY A 116 -10.44 8.47 22.04
N VAL A 117 -9.39 8.35 21.27
CA VAL A 117 -9.40 8.21 19.83
C VAL A 117 -8.73 6.90 19.45
N ARG A 118 -9.17 6.30 18.37
CA ARG A 118 -8.55 5.05 17.88
C ARG A 118 -7.06 5.26 17.62
N ARG A 119 -6.23 4.38 18.16
CA ARG A 119 -4.83 4.22 17.79
C ARG A 119 -4.72 3.25 16.62
N TYR A 120 -3.80 3.53 15.71
CA TYR A 120 -3.40 2.60 14.66
C TYR A 120 -1.97 2.14 14.93
N PRO A 121 -1.70 0.83 15.04
CA PRO A 121 -0.33 0.34 15.11
C PRO A 121 0.45 0.79 13.87
N VAL A 122 1.62 1.34 14.10
CA VAL A 122 2.51 1.85 13.06
C VAL A 122 3.89 1.23 13.23
N ALA A 123 4.51 0.81 12.13
CA ALA A 123 5.83 0.21 12.14
C ALA A 123 6.68 0.73 10.99
N GLU A 124 7.99 0.74 11.21
CA GLU A 124 8.98 1.08 10.20
C GLU A 124 9.76 -0.17 9.79
N SER A 125 9.91 -0.36 8.49
CA SER A 125 10.69 -1.45 7.91
C SER A 125 11.43 -0.94 6.68
N GLN A 126 12.75 -1.10 6.64
CA GLN A 126 13.61 -0.75 5.49
C GLN A 126 13.42 0.70 4.99
N GLY A 127 13.12 1.65 5.90
CA GLY A 127 12.88 3.05 5.56
C GLY A 127 11.47 3.35 5.04
N LEU A 128 10.57 2.39 5.16
CA LEU A 128 9.14 2.49 4.82
C LEU A 128 8.31 2.49 6.10
N VAL A 129 7.22 3.25 6.11
CA VAL A 129 6.25 3.32 7.22
C VAL A 129 4.99 2.59 6.81
N PHE A 130 4.54 1.69 7.67
CA PHE A 130 3.33 0.91 7.49
C PHE A 130 2.34 1.16 8.62
N LEU A 131 1.05 1.20 8.27
CA LEU A 131 -0.05 1.20 9.23
C LEU A 131 -0.74 -0.17 9.21
N TRP A 132 -1.01 -0.69 10.40
CA TRP A 132 -1.88 -1.84 10.58
C TRP A 132 -3.33 -1.39 10.60
N MET A 133 -4.09 -1.81 9.60
CA MET A 133 -5.51 -1.49 9.51
C MET A 133 -6.32 -2.67 10.04
N ALA A 134 -6.53 -2.67 11.35
CA ALA A 134 -7.37 -3.69 11.98
C ALA A 134 -8.83 -3.56 11.52
N GLY A 135 -9.52 -4.68 11.43
CA GLY A 135 -10.98 -4.75 11.23
C GLY A 135 -11.74 -3.99 12.30
N ASP A 136 -13.06 -3.93 12.18
CA ASP A 136 -13.86 -3.10 13.08
C ASP A 136 -13.67 -3.53 14.54
N ALA A 137 -13.02 -2.67 15.32
CA ALA A 137 -12.72 -2.90 16.73
C ALA A 137 -14.01 -3.00 17.59
N ARG A 138 -15.15 -2.47 17.09
CA ARG A 138 -16.44 -2.56 17.75
C ARG A 138 -16.98 -3.98 17.84
N GLU A 139 -16.58 -4.85 16.91
CA GLU A 139 -17.00 -6.26 16.92
C GLU A 139 -16.10 -7.15 17.79
N ARG A 140 -14.90 -6.68 18.17
CA ARG A 140 -13.88 -7.49 18.86
C ARG A 140 -13.44 -7.01 20.26
N GLY A 141 -14.08 -5.98 20.79
CA GLY A 141 -13.69 -5.40 22.10
C GLY A 141 -12.62 -4.29 21.97
N ASP A 142 -12.23 -3.71 23.11
CA ASP A 142 -11.50 -2.43 23.20
C ASP A 142 -10.07 -2.38 22.65
N ASP A 143 -9.49 -3.49 22.23
CA ASP A 143 -8.15 -3.47 21.64
C ASP A 143 -8.24 -3.24 20.12
N ALA A 144 -7.66 -2.14 19.69
CA ALA A 144 -7.46 -1.81 18.27
C ALA A 144 -6.51 -2.83 17.61
N GLY A 145 -6.92 -4.10 17.55
CA GLY A 145 -6.27 -5.25 16.99
C GLY A 145 -4.76 -5.10 16.78
N GLU A 146 -3.98 -5.61 17.72
CA GLU A 146 -2.53 -5.63 17.57
C GLU A 146 -2.12 -6.43 16.32
N PRO A 147 -1.04 -6.05 15.64
CA PRO A 147 -0.58 -6.75 14.47
C PRO A 147 -0.29 -8.23 14.73
N THR A 148 -0.87 -9.10 13.94
CA THR A 148 -0.64 -10.56 14.03
C THR A 148 0.57 -11.02 13.22
N GLN A 149 1.24 -10.09 12.52
CA GLN A 149 2.41 -10.36 11.70
C GLN A 149 3.33 -9.13 11.65
N PRO A 150 4.64 -9.33 11.44
CA PRO A 150 5.57 -8.22 11.29
C PRO A 150 5.28 -7.40 10.01
N PRO A 151 5.76 -6.14 9.95
CA PRO A 151 5.66 -5.36 8.73
C PRO A 151 6.42 -6.03 7.57
N PRO A 152 6.00 -5.77 6.31
CA PRO A 152 6.64 -6.35 5.14
C PRO A 152 8.12 -6.00 5.04
N VAL A 153 8.92 -6.98 4.57
CA VAL A 153 10.32 -6.80 4.16
C VAL A 153 10.49 -7.23 2.70
N PHE A 154 11.40 -6.58 2.00
CA PHE A 154 11.63 -6.78 0.57
C PHE A 154 13.07 -7.18 0.30
N PRO A 155 13.32 -8.10 -0.65
CA PRO A 155 14.67 -8.42 -1.09
C PRO A 155 15.28 -7.23 -1.85
N GLY A 156 16.60 -7.11 -1.87
CA GLY A 156 17.27 -6.12 -2.73
C GLY A 156 17.14 -4.66 -2.28
N VAL A 157 16.65 -4.39 -1.08
CA VAL A 157 16.78 -3.06 -0.49
C VAL A 157 18.23 -2.84 -0.12
N VAL A 158 18.91 -1.99 -0.87
CA VAL A 158 20.32 -1.64 -0.67
C VAL A 158 20.46 -0.35 0.12
N GLY A 159 21.58 -0.18 0.81
CA GLY A 159 21.87 1.00 1.61
C GLY A 159 21.84 2.32 0.80
N GLY A 160 21.78 3.45 1.50
CA GLY A 160 21.78 4.79 0.88
C GLY A 160 20.40 5.33 0.50
N GLY A 161 19.32 4.61 0.82
CA GLY A 161 17.94 5.02 0.55
C GLY A 161 17.51 4.85 -0.92
N PRO A 162 16.22 5.10 -1.23
CA PRO A 162 15.69 4.92 -2.57
C PRO A 162 16.22 5.98 -3.55
N LYS A 163 16.55 5.54 -4.75
CA LYS A 163 17.02 6.36 -5.88
C LYS A 163 15.88 7.15 -6.53
N LEU A 164 14.68 6.59 -6.48
CA LEU A 164 13.48 7.20 -7.04
C LEU A 164 12.29 6.94 -6.13
N VAL A 165 11.46 7.96 -5.97
CA VAL A 165 10.13 7.85 -5.38
C VAL A 165 9.16 8.66 -6.24
N LEU A 166 8.08 8.03 -6.68
CA LEU A 166 6.98 8.65 -7.39
C LEU A 166 5.68 8.23 -6.73
N ALA A 167 4.74 9.15 -6.66
CA ALA A 167 3.38 8.85 -6.21
C ALA A 167 2.36 9.51 -7.14
N MET A 168 1.23 8.84 -7.31
CA MET A 168 0.09 9.32 -8.09
C MET A 168 -1.19 8.73 -7.51
N ASP A 169 -2.23 9.52 -7.46
CA ASP A 169 -3.56 9.05 -7.06
C ASP A 169 -4.34 8.66 -8.31
N PHE A 170 -4.96 7.49 -8.28
CA PHE A 170 -5.83 6.95 -9.32
C PHE A 170 -7.26 6.97 -8.81
N ASP A 171 -8.19 7.43 -9.64
CA ASP A 171 -9.62 7.45 -9.33
C ASP A 171 -10.23 6.05 -9.51
N ALA A 172 -9.72 5.09 -8.74
CA ALA A 172 -10.19 3.71 -8.78
C ALA A 172 -10.12 3.04 -7.42
N HIS A 173 -11.03 2.07 -7.20
CA HIS A 173 -10.91 1.13 -6.10
C HIS A 173 -9.60 0.33 -6.23
N ILE A 174 -8.98 -0.01 -5.10
CA ILE A 174 -7.70 -0.74 -5.08
C ILE A 174 -7.72 -2.01 -5.93
N ASP A 175 -8.82 -2.73 -6.00
CA ASP A 175 -8.91 -3.97 -6.78
C ASP A 175 -8.65 -3.75 -8.26
N HIS A 176 -9.17 -2.67 -8.84
CA HIS A 176 -8.93 -2.31 -10.25
C HIS A 176 -7.48 -1.89 -10.46
N ALA A 177 -6.92 -1.11 -9.53
CA ALA A 177 -5.51 -0.71 -9.59
C ALA A 177 -4.57 -1.92 -9.48
N VAL A 178 -4.87 -2.89 -8.59
CA VAL A 178 -4.09 -4.14 -8.46
C VAL A 178 -4.15 -4.96 -9.74
N VAL A 179 -5.35 -5.15 -10.31
CA VAL A 179 -5.52 -5.95 -11.53
C VAL A 179 -4.78 -5.30 -12.71
N GLY A 180 -4.91 -3.98 -12.89
CA GLY A 180 -4.17 -3.26 -13.92
C GLY A 180 -2.65 -3.39 -13.76
N LEU A 181 -2.15 -3.28 -12.51
CA LEU A 181 -0.72 -3.40 -12.21
C LEU A 181 -0.17 -4.81 -12.52
N MET A 182 -0.99 -5.85 -12.37
CA MET A 182 -0.56 -7.24 -12.56
C MET A 182 -0.80 -7.77 -13.98
N ASP A 183 -1.58 -7.08 -14.79
CA ASP A 183 -1.90 -7.51 -16.16
C ASP A 183 -0.61 -7.62 -17.01
N PRO A 184 -0.27 -8.79 -17.54
CA PRO A 184 0.92 -8.97 -18.35
C PRO A 184 0.72 -8.55 -19.81
N ALA A 185 -0.53 -8.35 -20.26
CA ALA A 185 -0.89 -8.18 -21.66
C ALA A 185 -1.02 -6.72 -22.12
N HIS A 186 -1.33 -5.77 -21.19
CA HIS A 186 -1.59 -4.37 -21.55
C HIS A 186 -0.36 -3.62 -22.09
N GLY A 187 0.86 -4.04 -21.70
CA GLY A 187 2.09 -3.28 -21.96
C GLY A 187 2.30 -2.86 -23.42
N PRO A 188 2.10 -3.71 -24.45
CA PRO A 188 2.23 -3.31 -25.86
C PRO A 188 1.19 -2.29 -26.33
N PHE A 189 0.10 -2.14 -25.64
CA PHE A 189 -1.02 -1.27 -26.00
C PHE A 189 -0.99 0.05 -25.23
N VAL A 190 -0.71 0.01 -23.93
CA VAL A 190 -0.69 1.16 -23.03
C VAL A 190 0.70 1.82 -23.02
N HIS A 191 1.75 1.04 -22.88
CA HIS A 191 3.13 1.52 -22.75
C HIS A 191 3.92 1.43 -24.06
N GLN A 192 3.31 1.83 -25.16
CA GLN A 192 3.96 1.78 -26.48
C GLN A 192 5.17 2.72 -26.55
N GLN A 193 6.38 2.10 -26.48
CA GLN A 193 7.64 2.81 -26.60
C GLN A 193 8.58 2.03 -27.53
N TRP A 194 9.36 2.72 -28.35
CA TRP A 194 10.33 2.05 -29.24
C TRP A 194 11.42 1.28 -28.45
N TRP A 195 11.70 1.70 -27.23
CA TRP A 195 12.68 1.08 -26.32
C TRP A 195 12.05 0.12 -25.31
N TRP A 196 10.74 -0.03 -25.30
CA TRP A 196 9.98 -0.93 -24.46
C TRP A 196 9.17 -1.88 -25.35
N ARG A 197 7.93 -2.13 -25.03
CA ARG A 197 7.04 -3.01 -25.78
C ARG A 197 6.23 -2.23 -26.79
N SER A 198 5.92 -2.85 -27.94
CA SER A 198 5.05 -2.27 -28.95
C SER A 198 4.18 -3.35 -29.58
N ARG A 199 3.12 -2.96 -30.29
CA ARG A 199 2.25 -3.90 -31.01
C ARG A 199 3.01 -4.74 -32.03
N THR A 200 4.05 -4.21 -32.63
CA THR A 200 4.90 -4.91 -33.64
C THR A 200 5.93 -5.82 -33.02
N SER A 201 6.19 -5.73 -31.70
CA SER A 201 7.16 -6.56 -30.98
C SER A 201 6.53 -7.66 -30.13
N MET A 202 5.22 -7.86 -30.25
CA MET A 202 4.49 -8.88 -29.48
C MET A 202 4.94 -10.29 -29.88
N HIS A 203 5.08 -11.14 -28.89
CA HIS A 203 5.39 -12.55 -29.06
C HIS A 203 4.78 -13.38 -27.92
N ALA A 204 4.63 -14.69 -28.18
CA ALA A 204 4.15 -15.62 -27.17
C ALA A 204 5.16 -15.76 -26.02
N LYS A 205 4.66 -15.75 -24.81
CA LYS A 205 5.43 -15.88 -23.56
C LYS A 205 4.86 -17.01 -22.72
N ALA A 206 5.74 -17.72 -22.04
CA ALA A 206 5.38 -18.68 -21.01
C ALA A 206 6.22 -18.37 -19.76
N LYS A 207 5.58 -18.16 -18.60
CA LYS A 207 6.25 -17.84 -17.35
C LYS A 207 5.70 -18.71 -16.23
N ARG A 208 6.61 -19.20 -15.39
CA ARG A 208 6.26 -19.99 -14.21
C ARG A 208 5.93 -19.08 -13.05
N PHE A 209 4.88 -19.46 -12.32
CA PHE A 209 4.44 -18.79 -11.10
C PHE A 209 4.38 -19.79 -9.96
N GLU A 210 4.71 -19.30 -8.78
CA GLU A 210 4.67 -20.07 -7.53
C GLU A 210 4.00 -19.27 -6.42
N PRO A 211 3.30 -19.92 -5.48
CA PRO A 211 2.77 -19.26 -4.30
C PRO A 211 3.90 -18.64 -3.47
N ARG A 212 3.60 -17.55 -2.82
CA ARG A 212 4.43 -16.87 -1.79
C ARG A 212 3.54 -16.55 -0.60
N PRO A 213 4.07 -16.27 0.59
CA PRO A 213 3.24 -15.81 1.71
C PRO A 213 2.33 -14.67 1.27
N GLU A 214 1.00 -14.85 1.43
CA GLU A 214 -0.06 -13.89 1.11
C GLU A 214 -0.05 -13.39 -0.35
N GLY A 215 0.50 -14.17 -1.28
CA GLY A 215 0.64 -13.75 -2.65
C GLY A 215 1.24 -14.80 -3.58
N PHE A 216 1.89 -14.36 -4.64
CA PHE A 216 2.55 -15.22 -5.63
C PHE A 216 3.72 -14.50 -6.30
N ALA A 217 4.59 -15.26 -6.92
CA ALA A 217 5.70 -14.71 -7.71
C ALA A 217 5.77 -15.35 -9.09
N MET A 218 6.01 -14.54 -10.12
CA MET A 218 6.60 -14.97 -11.37
C MET A 218 8.06 -15.28 -11.06
N THR A 219 8.43 -16.57 -11.12
CA THR A 219 9.74 -17.04 -10.69
C THR A 219 10.86 -16.44 -11.51
N ARG A 220 12.07 -16.45 -10.98
CA ARG A 220 13.25 -15.83 -11.61
C ARG A 220 13.44 -16.31 -13.03
N HIS A 221 13.62 -15.35 -13.93
CA HIS A 221 13.73 -15.58 -15.36
C HIS A 221 14.44 -14.41 -16.06
N PRO A 222 15.02 -14.59 -17.24
CA PRO A 222 15.51 -13.47 -18.04
C PRO A 222 14.35 -12.58 -18.50
N PRO A 223 14.53 -11.25 -18.55
CA PRO A 223 13.54 -10.32 -19.10
C PRO A 223 13.13 -10.70 -20.53
N SER A 224 11.92 -10.32 -20.91
CA SER A 224 11.43 -10.54 -22.27
C SER A 224 12.25 -9.75 -23.29
N THR A 225 12.48 -10.32 -24.46
CA THR A 225 13.34 -9.76 -25.51
C THR A 225 12.87 -8.39 -26.04
N ASN A 226 11.57 -8.12 -25.95
CA ASN A 226 10.99 -6.83 -26.30
C ASN A 226 11.04 -5.78 -25.18
N SER A 227 11.67 -6.09 -24.04
CA SER A 227 11.88 -5.16 -22.91
C SER A 227 13.32 -4.61 -22.95
N ARG A 228 13.63 -3.81 -23.96
CA ARG A 228 15.01 -3.37 -24.26
C ARG A 228 15.65 -2.49 -23.17
N ALA A 229 14.85 -1.88 -22.29
CA ALA A 229 15.39 -1.07 -21.17
C ALA A 229 16.34 -1.87 -20.27
N TYR A 230 16.17 -3.19 -20.15
CA TYR A 230 17.09 -4.03 -19.38
C TYR A 230 18.50 -4.14 -20.00
N LEU A 231 18.65 -3.85 -21.30
CA LEU A 231 19.97 -3.80 -21.95
C LEU A 231 20.86 -2.73 -21.35
N LEU A 232 20.29 -1.65 -20.78
CA LEU A 232 21.03 -0.60 -20.10
C LEU A 232 21.72 -1.08 -18.83
N LEU A 233 21.29 -2.18 -18.26
CA LEU A 233 21.92 -2.81 -17.09
C LEU A 233 23.15 -3.65 -17.50
N GLY A 234 23.30 -3.96 -18.78
CA GLY A 234 24.39 -4.82 -19.27
C GLY A 234 24.28 -6.26 -18.75
N GLY A 235 25.25 -7.07 -19.02
CA GLY A 235 25.33 -8.44 -18.51
C GLY A 235 24.13 -9.34 -18.90
N ARG A 236 23.75 -10.21 -17.97
CA ARG A 236 22.59 -11.12 -18.10
C ARG A 236 21.64 -10.85 -16.93
N PRO A 237 20.72 -9.91 -17.07
CA PRO A 237 19.74 -9.64 -16.02
C PRO A 237 18.78 -10.82 -15.83
N GLU A 238 18.45 -11.08 -14.58
CA GLU A 238 17.37 -12.00 -14.18
C GLU A 238 16.39 -11.24 -13.31
N THR A 239 15.10 -11.44 -13.54
CA THR A 239 14.04 -10.76 -12.81
C THR A 239 13.10 -11.75 -12.14
N GLU A 240 12.65 -11.40 -10.94
CA GLU A 240 11.53 -12.03 -10.23
C GLU A 240 10.49 -10.94 -9.92
N ILE A 241 9.23 -11.22 -10.21
CA ILE A 241 8.13 -10.29 -9.95
C ILE A 241 7.20 -10.92 -8.94
N THR A 242 7.07 -10.30 -7.78
CA THR A 242 6.23 -10.80 -6.69
C THR A 242 5.08 -9.84 -6.40
N PHE A 243 3.93 -10.41 -6.15
CA PHE A 243 2.75 -9.73 -5.62
C PHE A 243 2.43 -10.28 -4.21
N ARG A 244 2.07 -9.37 -3.29
CA ARG A 244 1.61 -9.68 -1.93
C ARG A 244 0.43 -8.77 -1.55
N LEU A 245 -0.55 -9.34 -0.86
CA LEU A 245 -1.63 -8.55 -0.25
C LEU A 245 -1.06 -7.45 0.68
N PRO A 246 -1.74 -6.30 0.83
CA PRO A 246 -3.01 -5.94 0.16
C PRO A 246 -2.85 -5.40 -1.27
N GLY A 247 -1.66 -4.93 -1.64
CA GLY A 247 -1.37 -4.30 -2.93
C GLY A 247 0.11 -3.96 -3.04
N LEU A 248 0.98 -4.88 -2.63
CA LEU A 248 2.44 -4.73 -2.74
C LEU A 248 2.92 -5.56 -3.94
N ARG A 249 3.54 -4.91 -4.91
CA ARG A 249 4.17 -5.58 -6.04
C ARG A 249 5.61 -5.10 -6.15
N TRP A 250 6.52 -6.04 -6.29
CA TRP A 250 7.91 -5.66 -6.53
C TRP A 250 8.54 -6.50 -7.64
N GLU A 251 9.46 -5.88 -8.32
CA GLU A 251 10.33 -6.50 -9.28
C GLU A 251 11.77 -6.43 -8.78
N HIS A 252 12.38 -7.58 -8.58
CA HIS A 252 13.76 -7.71 -8.13
C HIS A 252 14.62 -8.23 -9.28
N VAL A 253 15.46 -7.35 -9.82
CA VAL A 253 16.40 -7.64 -10.90
C VAL A 253 17.80 -7.83 -10.35
N ILE A 254 18.46 -8.89 -10.76
CA ILE A 254 19.87 -9.19 -10.43
C ILE A 254 20.68 -9.19 -11.71
N VAL A 255 21.83 -8.50 -11.70
CA VAL A 255 22.79 -8.47 -12.79
C VAL A 255 24.20 -8.67 -12.20
N GLY A 256 24.73 -9.89 -12.29
CA GLY A 256 25.97 -10.25 -11.59
C GLY A 256 25.85 -10.03 -10.07
N LYS A 257 26.66 -9.12 -9.53
CA LYS A 257 26.62 -8.74 -8.09
C LYS A 257 25.73 -7.51 -7.80
N ARG A 258 25.15 -6.92 -8.83
CA ARG A 258 24.32 -5.72 -8.72
C ARG A 258 22.84 -6.06 -8.73
N GLN A 259 22.04 -5.18 -8.12
CA GLN A 259 20.61 -5.39 -8.06
C GLN A 259 19.80 -4.09 -8.20
N VAL A 260 18.58 -4.26 -8.67
CA VAL A 260 17.57 -3.22 -8.77
C VAL A 260 16.29 -3.77 -8.16
N LEU A 261 15.70 -3.04 -7.23
CA LEU A 261 14.38 -3.33 -6.67
C LEU A 261 13.44 -2.20 -7.04
N SER A 262 12.39 -2.52 -7.77
CA SER A 262 11.25 -1.62 -8.02
C SER A 262 10.06 -2.10 -7.22
N LEU A 263 9.68 -1.38 -6.18
CA LEU A 263 8.52 -1.65 -5.33
C LEU A 263 7.39 -0.71 -5.71
N THR A 264 6.21 -1.26 -5.95
CA THR A 264 4.96 -0.51 -6.12
C THR A 264 4.02 -0.84 -4.97
N CYS A 265 3.61 0.18 -4.23
CA CYS A 265 2.66 0.08 -3.14
C CYS A 265 1.33 0.72 -3.56
N LEU A 266 0.24 -0.01 -3.42
CA LEU A 266 -1.11 0.47 -3.64
C LEU A 266 -1.76 0.70 -2.27
N THR A 267 -2.09 1.95 -1.98
CA THR A 267 -2.72 2.36 -0.73
C THR A 267 -4.10 2.93 -1.03
N PRO A 268 -5.19 2.24 -0.69
CA PRO A 268 -6.53 2.76 -0.91
C PRO A 268 -6.77 3.96 0.00
N LEU A 269 -7.07 5.11 -0.57
CA LEU A 269 -7.44 6.31 0.17
C LEU A 269 -8.93 6.21 0.53
N THR A 270 -9.76 6.05 -0.49
CA THR A 270 -11.21 5.89 -0.37
C THR A 270 -11.69 4.69 -1.18
N ALA A 271 -12.98 4.42 -1.18
CA ALA A 271 -13.59 3.39 -2.03
C ALA A 271 -13.39 3.63 -3.54
N THR A 272 -13.07 4.86 -3.93
CA THR A 272 -12.92 5.28 -5.33
C THR A 272 -11.57 5.89 -5.65
N SER A 273 -10.64 5.90 -4.70
CA SER A 273 -9.31 6.49 -4.92
C SER A 273 -8.22 5.63 -4.28
N THR A 274 -7.17 5.36 -5.06
CA THR A 274 -6.01 4.57 -4.61
C THR A 274 -4.73 5.32 -4.96
N ARG A 275 -3.86 5.50 -3.97
CA ARG A 275 -2.52 6.03 -4.18
C ARG A 275 -1.58 4.92 -4.62
N ILE A 276 -0.91 5.14 -5.73
CA ILE A 276 0.20 4.31 -6.20
C ILE A 276 1.50 5.00 -5.81
N THR A 277 2.33 4.33 -5.05
CA THR A 277 3.69 4.81 -4.74
C THR A 277 4.70 3.83 -5.28
N GLN A 278 5.56 4.29 -6.16
CA GLN A 278 6.66 3.54 -6.73
C GLN A 278 7.97 3.97 -6.08
N VAL A 279 8.73 3.00 -5.56
CA VAL A 279 9.99 3.22 -4.85
C VAL A 279 11.06 2.34 -5.50
N LEU A 280 12.20 2.93 -5.87
CA LEU A 280 13.28 2.23 -6.56
C LEU A 280 14.56 2.28 -5.73
N TRP A 281 15.14 1.13 -5.45
CA TRP A 281 16.49 0.99 -4.90
C TRP A 281 17.38 0.34 -5.95
N SER A 282 18.65 0.75 -5.96
CA SER A 282 19.65 0.13 -6.81
C SER A 282 21.05 0.47 -6.35
N ASP A 283 21.95 -0.48 -6.45
CA ASP A 283 23.41 -0.30 -6.40
C ASP A 283 24.04 -0.31 -7.80
N HIS A 284 23.24 -0.40 -8.86
CA HIS A 284 23.69 -0.41 -10.23
C HIS A 284 24.03 1.02 -10.70
N PRO A 285 25.28 1.30 -11.17
CA PRO A 285 25.75 2.66 -11.48
C PRO A 285 24.92 3.32 -12.59
N MET A 286 24.46 2.56 -13.59
CA MET A 286 23.66 3.09 -14.68
C MET A 286 22.31 3.65 -14.22
N VAL A 287 21.70 3.06 -13.19
CA VAL A 287 20.44 3.58 -12.62
C VAL A 287 20.67 4.95 -11.96
N SER A 288 21.82 5.15 -11.31
CA SER A 288 22.19 6.45 -10.74
C SER A 288 22.57 7.46 -11.82
N LEU A 289 23.32 7.05 -12.83
CA LEU A 289 23.75 7.90 -13.95
C LEU A 289 22.54 8.38 -14.80
N LEU A 290 21.61 7.49 -15.08
CA LEU A 290 20.41 7.77 -15.88
C LEU A 290 19.19 8.18 -15.03
N GLY A 291 19.41 8.55 -13.77
CA GLY A 291 18.34 8.87 -12.81
C GLY A 291 17.23 9.79 -13.35
N PRO A 292 17.54 10.92 -14.01
CA PRO A 292 16.52 11.79 -14.62
C PRO A 292 15.68 11.09 -15.69
N LEU A 293 16.30 10.29 -16.57
CA LEU A 293 15.60 9.52 -17.61
C LEU A 293 14.74 8.41 -17.02
N VAL A 294 15.26 7.69 -16.03
CA VAL A 294 14.51 6.67 -15.27
C VAL A 294 13.29 7.29 -14.62
N ARG A 295 13.44 8.47 -14.02
CA ARG A 295 12.35 9.22 -13.38
C ARG A 295 11.27 9.61 -14.40
N GLU A 296 11.65 10.18 -15.52
CA GLU A 296 10.69 10.61 -16.54
C GLU A 296 9.99 9.43 -17.21
N GLY A 297 10.73 8.36 -17.49
CA GLY A 297 10.16 7.09 -17.95
C GLY A 297 9.11 6.55 -16.99
N ALA A 298 9.44 6.43 -15.71
CA ALA A 298 8.53 5.92 -14.67
C ALA A 298 7.28 6.82 -14.52
N LYS A 299 7.43 8.15 -14.54
CA LYS A 299 6.29 9.08 -14.54
C LYS A 299 5.37 8.85 -15.73
N ARG A 300 5.94 8.67 -16.91
CA ARG A 300 5.16 8.44 -18.13
C ARG A 300 4.38 7.14 -18.05
N PHE A 301 4.98 6.06 -17.53
CA PHE A 301 4.29 4.79 -17.32
C PHE A 301 3.10 4.98 -16.36
N LEU A 302 3.32 5.58 -15.20
CA LEU A 302 2.23 5.81 -14.23
C LEU A 302 1.10 6.67 -14.81
N ARG A 303 1.41 7.70 -15.60
CA ARG A 303 0.36 8.53 -16.25
C ARG A 303 -0.46 7.71 -17.25
N GLN A 304 0.20 6.88 -18.06
CA GLN A 304 -0.49 6.02 -19.03
C GLN A 304 -1.42 5.02 -18.33
N ASP A 305 -1.00 4.44 -17.22
CA ASP A 305 -1.86 3.59 -16.41
C ASP A 305 -3.03 4.38 -15.80
N GLY A 306 -2.79 5.58 -15.29
CA GLY A 306 -3.83 6.49 -14.79
C GLY A 306 -4.85 6.87 -15.85
N ASP A 307 -4.40 7.18 -17.07
CA ASP A 307 -5.29 7.48 -18.21
C ASP A 307 -6.19 6.29 -18.55
N MET A 308 -5.65 5.06 -18.49
CA MET A 308 -6.44 3.84 -18.71
C MET A 308 -7.46 3.60 -17.59
N VAL A 309 -7.08 3.85 -16.33
CA VAL A 309 -8.00 3.77 -15.19
C VAL A 309 -9.15 4.77 -15.36
N ASN A 310 -8.86 6.00 -15.77
CA ASN A 310 -9.88 7.03 -16.04
C ASN A 310 -10.85 6.61 -17.16
N LEU A 311 -10.33 5.97 -18.22
CA LEU A 311 -11.18 5.41 -19.28
C LEU A 311 -12.02 4.24 -18.76
N GLN A 312 -11.45 3.35 -17.98
CA GLN A 312 -12.16 2.22 -17.38
C GLN A 312 -13.31 2.68 -16.48
N ASN A 313 -13.11 3.72 -15.69
CA ASN A 313 -14.14 4.30 -14.82
C ASN A 313 -15.37 4.78 -15.56
N GLN A 314 -15.24 5.21 -16.82
CA GLN A 314 -16.38 5.60 -17.64
C GLN A 314 -17.32 4.42 -17.92
N GLY A 315 -16.76 3.19 -17.99
CA GLY A 315 -17.54 1.97 -18.16
C GLY A 315 -18.02 1.36 -16.83
N LEU A 316 -17.20 1.41 -15.78
CA LEU A 316 -17.49 0.78 -14.49
C LEU A 316 -18.75 1.33 -13.81
N LYS A 317 -19.10 2.61 -14.04
CA LYS A 317 -20.34 3.21 -13.54
C LYS A 317 -21.63 2.56 -14.06
N TYR A 318 -21.53 1.73 -15.10
CA TYR A 318 -22.68 0.98 -15.65
C TYR A 318 -22.74 -0.46 -15.12
N ASP A 319 -21.91 -0.82 -14.12
CA ASP A 319 -21.84 -2.15 -13.50
C ASP A 319 -21.70 -3.30 -14.53
N PRO A 320 -20.70 -3.26 -15.44
CA PRO A 320 -20.57 -4.24 -16.49
C PRO A 320 -20.12 -5.60 -15.95
N SER A 321 -20.62 -6.67 -16.52
CA SER A 321 -20.03 -8.00 -16.34
C SER A 321 -18.69 -8.06 -17.03
N MET A 322 -17.59 -8.14 -16.26
CA MET A 322 -16.23 -8.28 -16.79
C MET A 322 -15.96 -9.74 -17.16
N ILE A 323 -15.37 -9.94 -18.33
CA ILE A 323 -14.93 -11.26 -18.81
C ILE A 323 -13.46 -11.44 -18.46
N TRP A 324 -13.15 -12.58 -17.82
CA TRP A 324 -11.80 -12.99 -17.48
C TRP A 324 -11.39 -14.19 -18.34
N ILE A 325 -10.37 -14.03 -19.16
CA ILE A 325 -9.81 -15.11 -19.96
C ILE A 325 -8.72 -15.87 -19.19
N ASP A 326 -8.51 -17.13 -19.58
CA ASP A 326 -7.47 -17.93 -18.95
C ASP A 326 -6.05 -17.42 -19.27
N ASP A 327 -5.13 -17.76 -18.40
CA ASP A 327 -3.72 -17.39 -18.44
C ASP A 327 -3.47 -15.88 -18.39
N ALA A 328 -3.96 -15.09 -19.33
CA ALA A 328 -3.75 -13.63 -19.33
C ALA A 328 -4.33 -12.96 -18.08
N ASP A 329 -5.55 -13.36 -17.65
CA ASP A 329 -6.23 -12.81 -16.48
C ASP A 329 -6.10 -13.71 -15.23
N ARG A 330 -5.28 -14.74 -15.28
CA ARG A 330 -5.13 -15.67 -14.15
C ARG A 330 -4.64 -14.98 -12.89
N GLN A 331 -3.76 -13.99 -13.01
CA GLN A 331 -3.27 -13.22 -11.87
C GLN A 331 -4.39 -12.42 -11.20
N ALA A 332 -5.34 -11.86 -11.95
CA ALA A 332 -6.53 -11.19 -11.42
C ALA A 332 -7.43 -12.17 -10.65
N ARG A 333 -7.65 -13.38 -11.17
CA ARG A 333 -8.39 -14.45 -10.48
C ARG A 333 -7.70 -14.88 -9.19
N TRP A 334 -6.36 -15.00 -9.19
CA TRP A 334 -5.59 -15.31 -7.98
C TRP A 334 -5.71 -14.21 -6.94
N TYR A 335 -5.63 -12.95 -7.35
CA TYR A 335 -5.85 -11.83 -6.43
C TYR A 335 -7.23 -11.91 -5.75
N GLN A 336 -8.28 -12.16 -6.52
CA GLN A 336 -9.62 -12.34 -5.96
C GLN A 336 -9.70 -13.53 -5.00
N ALA A 337 -9.05 -14.65 -5.33
CA ALA A 337 -9.00 -15.83 -4.47
C ALA A 337 -8.23 -15.53 -3.17
N LEU A 338 -7.07 -14.86 -3.25
CA LEU A 338 -6.29 -14.41 -2.10
C LEU A 338 -7.12 -13.49 -1.19
N LYS A 339 -7.81 -12.51 -1.79
CA LYS A 339 -8.66 -11.56 -1.05
C LYS A 339 -9.81 -12.27 -0.33
N ARG A 340 -10.49 -13.21 -0.99
CA ARG A 340 -11.57 -14.01 -0.38
C ARG A 340 -11.05 -14.87 0.76
N GLU A 341 -9.95 -15.57 0.55
CA GLU A 341 -9.33 -16.44 1.58
C GLU A 341 -8.84 -15.61 2.77
N TRP A 342 -8.23 -14.44 2.53
CA TRP A 342 -7.83 -13.55 3.61
C TRP A 342 -9.03 -13.15 4.47
N SER A 343 -10.10 -12.68 3.85
CA SER A 343 -11.30 -12.25 4.55
C SER A 343 -12.00 -13.41 5.28
N ALA A 344 -12.04 -14.61 4.67
CA ALA A 344 -12.60 -15.80 5.29
C ALA A 344 -11.79 -16.25 6.50
N SER A 345 -10.45 -16.36 6.37
CA SER A 345 -9.58 -16.78 7.46
C SER A 345 -9.66 -15.85 8.68
N ARG A 346 -9.78 -14.53 8.46
CA ARG A 346 -9.93 -13.55 9.56
C ARG A 346 -11.27 -13.67 10.25
N ARG A 347 -12.37 -13.79 9.49
CA ARG A 347 -13.72 -13.99 10.03
C ARG A 347 -13.82 -15.29 10.82
N GLU A 348 -13.18 -16.34 10.35
CA GLU A 348 -13.21 -17.69 10.95
C GLU A 348 -12.17 -17.89 12.04
N GLY A 349 -11.29 -16.92 12.29
CA GLY A 349 -10.23 -17.01 13.31
C GLY A 349 -9.18 -18.09 13.04
N ARG A 350 -8.95 -18.46 11.77
CA ARG A 350 -8.00 -19.48 11.35
C ARG A 350 -6.82 -18.91 10.57
N ALA A 351 -5.80 -19.73 10.42
CA ALA A 351 -4.65 -19.36 9.59
C ALA A 351 -5.05 -19.17 8.11
N PHE A 352 -4.42 -18.20 7.45
CA PHE A 352 -4.53 -18.00 6.01
C PHE A 352 -3.86 -19.16 5.27
N VAL A 353 -4.55 -19.73 4.30
CA VAL A 353 -4.03 -20.78 3.41
C VAL A 353 -3.98 -20.23 1.99
N ASN A 354 -2.78 -20.15 1.41
CA ASN A 354 -2.63 -19.57 0.08
C ASN A 354 -3.35 -20.43 -0.99
N PRO A 355 -4.37 -19.88 -1.69
CA PRO A 355 -5.13 -20.63 -2.69
C PRO A 355 -4.47 -20.71 -4.06
N VAL A 356 -3.30 -20.07 -4.25
CA VAL A 356 -2.64 -20.01 -5.56
C VAL A 356 -1.82 -21.27 -5.80
N PRO A 357 -2.10 -22.05 -6.86
CA PRO A 357 -1.30 -23.22 -7.22
C PRO A 357 -0.05 -22.80 -8.02
N PRO A 358 1.03 -23.58 -7.97
CA PRO A 358 2.11 -23.46 -8.94
C PRO A 358 1.56 -23.63 -10.37
N SER A 359 1.92 -22.73 -11.27
CA SER A 359 1.35 -22.71 -12.62
C SER A 359 2.32 -22.14 -13.64
N THR A 360 2.16 -22.52 -14.92
CA THR A 360 2.82 -21.85 -16.04
C THR A 360 1.75 -21.13 -16.85
N LEU A 361 1.80 -19.80 -16.86
CA LEU A 361 0.87 -18.98 -17.63
C LEU A 361 1.46 -18.62 -18.99
N ARG A 362 0.58 -18.57 -20.00
CA ARG A 362 0.94 -18.26 -21.40
C ARG A 362 0.11 -17.10 -21.90
N TRP A 363 0.76 -16.14 -22.55
CA TRP A 363 0.08 -15.00 -23.17
C TRP A 363 0.94 -14.41 -24.29
N THR A 364 0.36 -13.55 -25.08
CA THR A 364 1.07 -12.76 -26.10
C THR A 364 1.16 -11.31 -25.66
N SER A 365 2.39 -10.75 -25.57
CA SER A 365 2.60 -9.33 -25.28
C SER A 365 3.97 -8.83 -25.71
#